data_ca3d2abb1197e8c1ca7ddb4916bc3025
#
_entry.id   ca3d2abb1197e8c1ca7ddb4916bc3025
#
_cell.length_a   1.000
_cell.length_b   1.000
_cell.length_c   1.000
_cell.angle_alpha   90.00
_cell.angle_beta   90.00
_cell.angle_gamma   90.00
#
_symmetry.space_group_name_H-M   'P 1'
#
loop_
_entity.id
_entity.type
_entity.pdbx_description
1 polymer ?
#
loop_
_entity_poly.entity_id
_entity_poly.type
_entity_poly.pdbx_seq_one_letter_code
_entity_poly.pdbx_strand_id
1 'polypeptide(L)'
;MENKRGQVTIFIIVAVVLIVAVALFFLLRSDVVKDVFGTSVKNPETFLQTCFEEEVYEIVNTLGPQGGYISNPLNISFMFSEEGIVRDIPYLCYNVEDYKPCVNQEIDLIGNFEKEIKLYLDGENENEEKIVKGCLNSLDKSYEDEGYDISIKDDGYDVDLRVDGVMIFLKHELSLTKGEEIRREADFEVYIKSKMYEILLVAQEAVSKEAQFCDFDYLGYMKLYPEFKIDKFTTQDGSIIYTITHLDSEEFFRFAVRGCVFPPGI
;
A
#
# COMPACT_ATOMS: atom_id res chain seq x y z
N MET A 1 -10.05 -19.89 74.21
CA MET A 1 -10.42 -19.13 73.00
C MET A 1 -9.20 -19.11 72.08
N GLU A 2 -9.08 -20.07 71.22
CA GLU A 2 -7.91 -20.23 70.32
C GLU A 2 -7.96 -19.21 69.18
N ASN A 3 -6.76 -18.74 68.91
CA ASN A 3 -6.45 -17.56 68.10
C ASN A 3 -6.73 -17.80 66.59
N LYS A 4 -8.00 -17.77 66.12
CA LYS A 4 -8.40 -17.95 64.72
C LYS A 4 -7.93 -16.82 63.80
N ARG A 5 -7.35 -15.71 64.34
CA ARG A 5 -6.87 -14.57 63.55
C ARG A 5 -5.51 -14.83 62.91
N GLY A 6 -4.66 -15.68 63.48
CA GLY A 6 -3.33 -15.99 62.88
C GLY A 6 -3.39 -16.92 61.69
N GLN A 7 -4.38 -17.79 61.59
CA GLN A 7 -4.50 -18.72 60.46
C GLN A 7 -4.94 -18.02 59.15
N VAL A 8 -5.84 -17.04 59.23
CA VAL A 8 -6.31 -16.27 58.06
C VAL A 8 -5.15 -15.47 57.43
N THR A 9 -4.25 -14.88 58.26
CA THR A 9 -3.10 -14.09 57.76
C THR A 9 -2.13 -14.95 56.99
N ILE A 10 -1.87 -16.21 57.43
CA ILE A 10 -0.94 -17.13 56.72
C ILE A 10 -1.54 -17.51 55.34
N PHE A 11 -2.86 -17.77 55.22
CA PHE A 11 -3.51 -18.08 53.98
C PHE A 11 -3.47 -16.91 52.97
N ILE A 12 -3.64 -15.68 53.45
CA ILE A 12 -3.55 -14.48 52.64
C ILE A 12 -2.11 -14.31 52.07
N ILE A 13 -1.09 -14.50 52.93
CA ILE A 13 0.33 -14.38 52.51
C ILE A 13 0.64 -15.45 51.46
N VAL A 14 0.26 -16.70 51.69
CA VAL A 14 0.47 -17.80 50.73
C VAL A 14 -0.24 -17.54 49.40
N ALA A 15 -1.49 -17.06 49.44
CA ALA A 15 -2.22 -16.71 48.23
C ALA A 15 -1.56 -15.59 47.44
N VAL A 16 -1.08 -14.52 48.10
CA VAL A 16 -0.36 -13.42 47.45
C VAL A 16 0.94 -13.91 46.84
N VAL A 17 1.73 -14.72 47.54
CA VAL A 17 2.97 -15.29 47.02
C VAL A 17 2.73 -16.18 45.80
N LEU A 18 1.66 -16.99 45.80
CA LEU A 18 1.28 -17.80 44.64
C LEU A 18 0.86 -16.96 43.44
N ILE A 19 0.08 -15.89 43.66
CA ILE A 19 -0.33 -14.99 42.58
C ILE A 19 0.90 -14.30 41.99
N VAL A 20 1.80 -13.80 42.82
CA VAL A 20 3.06 -13.17 42.35
C VAL A 20 3.95 -14.17 41.61
N ALA A 21 4.08 -15.40 42.11
CA ALA A 21 4.85 -16.46 41.43
C ALA A 21 4.26 -16.84 40.08
N VAL A 22 2.93 -16.95 39.98
CA VAL A 22 2.23 -17.22 38.72
C VAL A 22 2.35 -16.04 37.75
N ALA A 23 2.20 -14.82 38.24
CA ALA A 23 2.39 -13.62 37.41
C ALA A 23 3.85 -13.51 36.89
N LEU A 24 4.84 -13.74 37.73
CA LEU A 24 6.25 -13.81 37.33
C LEU A 24 6.52 -14.94 36.33
N PHE A 25 5.92 -16.11 36.51
CA PHE A 25 6.05 -17.23 35.61
C PHE A 25 5.48 -16.90 34.21
N PHE A 26 4.30 -16.24 34.15
CA PHE A 26 3.72 -15.79 32.89
C PHE A 26 4.50 -14.64 32.27
N LEU A 27 5.01 -13.71 33.05
CA LEU A 27 5.88 -12.65 32.57
C LEU A 27 7.19 -13.19 32.00
N LEU A 28 7.82 -14.17 32.65
CA LEU A 28 9.07 -14.79 32.20
C LEU A 28 8.88 -15.76 31.02
N ARG A 29 7.66 -16.24 30.81
CA ARG A 29 7.35 -17.15 29.70
C ARG A 29 6.68 -16.46 28.52
N SER A 30 6.21 -15.25 28.69
CA SER A 30 5.70 -14.46 27.56
C SER A 30 6.86 -13.93 26.74
N ASP A 31 6.77 -14.06 25.41
CA ASP A 31 7.77 -13.52 24.47
C ASP A 31 8.00 -11.99 24.64
N VAL A 32 7.07 -11.31 25.33
CA VAL A 32 7.19 -9.91 25.75
C VAL A 32 8.42 -9.62 26.63
N VAL A 33 8.90 -10.58 27.44
CA VAL A 33 10.11 -10.39 28.25
C VAL A 33 11.38 -10.58 27.42
N LYS A 34 11.31 -11.34 26.33
CA LYS A 34 12.42 -11.44 25.39
C LYS A 34 12.66 -10.13 24.67
N ASP A 35 11.59 -9.38 24.36
CA ASP A 35 11.68 -8.07 23.70
C ASP A 35 12.16 -6.95 24.66
N VAL A 36 12.04 -7.12 25.97
CA VAL A 36 12.45 -6.11 26.96
C VAL A 36 13.87 -6.35 27.51
N PHE A 37 14.37 -7.59 27.50
CA PHE A 37 15.67 -7.97 28.06
C PHE A 37 16.61 -8.76 27.14
N GLY A 38 16.12 -9.18 25.97
CA GLY A 38 16.96 -9.69 24.91
C GLY A 38 17.26 -8.54 23.95
N THR A 39 18.51 -8.35 23.57
CA THR A 39 18.87 -7.67 22.34
C THR A 39 18.17 -8.45 21.21
N SER A 40 16.92 -8.07 20.88
CA SER A 40 16.26 -8.64 19.73
C SER A 40 16.99 -8.10 18.51
N VAL A 41 17.77 -8.94 17.89
CA VAL A 41 18.22 -8.69 16.51
C VAL A 41 16.95 -8.36 15.74
N LYS A 42 16.81 -7.09 15.32
CA LYS A 42 15.62 -6.67 14.56
C LYS A 42 15.53 -7.57 13.34
N ASN A 43 14.35 -8.17 13.11
CA ASN A 43 14.14 -8.96 11.91
C ASN A 43 14.22 -7.99 10.72
N PRO A 44 15.12 -8.22 9.72
CA PRO A 44 15.27 -7.36 8.56
C PRO A 44 13.94 -7.13 7.82
N GLU A 45 13.14 -8.19 7.65
CA GLU A 45 11.83 -8.08 7.00
C GLU A 45 10.89 -7.13 7.74
N THR A 46 10.79 -7.25 9.06
CA THR A 46 9.92 -6.37 9.86
C THR A 46 10.41 -4.93 9.81
N PHE A 47 11.71 -4.71 9.78
CA PHE A 47 12.28 -3.37 9.64
C PHE A 47 11.96 -2.76 8.27
N LEU A 48 12.20 -3.53 7.21
CA LEU A 48 11.90 -3.12 5.83
C LEU A 48 10.40 -2.92 5.62
N GLN A 49 9.55 -3.80 6.16
CA GLN A 49 8.09 -3.64 6.18
C GLN A 49 7.70 -2.27 6.74
N THR A 50 8.21 -1.90 7.90
CA THR A 50 7.88 -0.61 8.55
C THR A 50 8.40 0.58 7.75
N CYS A 51 9.59 0.44 7.13
CA CYS A 51 10.19 1.51 6.32
C CYS A 51 9.40 1.78 5.03
N PHE A 52 8.94 0.73 4.35
CA PHE A 52 8.21 0.88 3.09
C PHE A 52 6.73 1.18 3.26
N GLU A 53 6.13 0.85 4.41
CA GLU A 53 4.68 0.94 4.60
C GLU A 53 4.15 2.37 4.41
N GLU A 54 4.80 3.37 4.98
CA GLU A 54 4.41 4.77 4.88
C GLU A 54 4.56 5.28 3.44
N GLU A 55 5.69 4.99 2.80
CA GLU A 55 6.02 5.44 1.44
C GLU A 55 5.09 4.84 0.38
N VAL A 56 4.82 3.53 0.48
CA VAL A 56 3.88 2.87 -0.44
C VAL A 56 2.46 3.37 -0.22
N TYR A 57 2.07 3.62 1.03
CA TYR A 57 0.77 4.19 1.31
C TYR A 57 0.62 5.60 0.72
N GLU A 58 1.64 6.44 0.83
CA GLU A 58 1.67 7.78 0.26
C GLU A 58 1.55 7.76 -1.27
N ILE A 59 2.35 6.91 -1.95
CA ILE A 59 2.31 6.85 -3.41
C ILE A 59 1.00 6.27 -3.93
N VAL A 60 0.44 5.23 -3.31
CA VAL A 60 -0.88 4.68 -3.69
C VAL A 60 -1.96 5.73 -3.58
N ASN A 61 -1.98 6.52 -2.49
CA ASN A 61 -2.92 7.62 -2.29
C ASN A 61 -2.67 8.82 -3.23
N THR A 62 -1.49 8.94 -3.79
CA THR A 62 -1.16 9.95 -4.79
C THR A 62 -1.62 9.51 -6.19
N LEU A 63 -1.30 8.28 -6.57
CA LEU A 63 -1.62 7.73 -7.89
C LEU A 63 -3.12 7.55 -8.10
N GLY A 64 -3.86 7.08 -7.08
CA GLY A 64 -5.28 6.81 -7.17
C GLY A 64 -6.09 8.00 -7.71
N PRO A 65 -6.04 9.19 -7.09
CA PRO A 65 -6.73 10.40 -7.55
C PRO A 65 -6.28 10.91 -8.93
N GLN A 66 -5.10 10.53 -9.41
CA GLN A 66 -4.45 11.02 -10.62
C GLN A 66 -4.46 9.98 -11.76
N GLY A 67 -5.35 8.98 -11.71
CA GLY A 67 -5.51 7.99 -12.77
C GLY A 67 -4.32 7.07 -12.97
N GLY A 68 -3.52 6.86 -11.91
CA GLY A 68 -2.41 5.93 -11.90
C GLY A 68 -1.08 6.48 -12.44
N TYR A 69 -0.92 7.82 -12.49
CA TYR A 69 0.32 8.45 -12.97
C TYR A 69 0.83 9.49 -11.98
N ILE A 70 2.13 9.53 -11.75
CA ILE A 70 2.80 10.66 -11.09
C ILE A 70 2.81 11.86 -12.03
N SER A 71 3.19 11.61 -13.29
CA SER A 71 3.17 12.60 -14.36
C SER A 71 2.46 12.00 -15.56
N ASN A 72 1.34 12.63 -15.98
CA ASN A 72 0.50 12.08 -17.06
C ASN A 72 1.23 12.06 -18.42
N PRO A 73 1.63 10.90 -18.94
CA PRO A 73 2.33 10.80 -20.21
C PRO A 73 1.41 10.88 -21.42
N LEU A 74 0.08 10.76 -21.21
CA LEU A 74 -0.91 10.71 -22.28
C LEU A 74 -1.16 12.09 -22.92
N ASN A 75 -0.70 13.18 -22.27
CA ASN A 75 -0.90 14.56 -22.69
C ASN A 75 -2.38 14.94 -22.92
N ILE A 76 -3.31 14.14 -22.40
CA ILE A 76 -4.75 14.32 -22.49
C ILE A 76 -5.30 14.18 -21.07
N SER A 77 -5.80 15.28 -20.50
CA SER A 77 -6.34 15.29 -19.15
C SER A 77 -7.57 16.17 -19.05
N PHE A 78 -8.37 15.93 -18.04
CA PHE A 78 -9.45 16.79 -17.60
C PHE A 78 -9.05 17.50 -16.32
N MET A 79 -9.14 18.84 -16.31
CA MET A 79 -8.90 19.63 -15.11
C MET A 79 -10.11 19.54 -14.17
N PHE A 80 -9.99 18.74 -13.13
CA PHE A 80 -11.03 18.54 -12.13
C PHE A 80 -10.72 19.35 -10.86
N SER A 81 -11.69 20.12 -10.39
CA SER A 81 -11.55 20.88 -9.15
C SER A 81 -12.49 20.33 -8.09
N GLU A 82 -11.93 19.87 -6.99
CA GLU A 82 -12.65 19.37 -5.83
C GLU A 82 -12.07 20.02 -4.57
N GLU A 83 -12.92 20.63 -3.74
CA GLU A 83 -12.52 21.31 -2.49
C GLU A 83 -11.40 22.36 -2.65
N GLY A 84 -11.31 23.00 -3.83
CA GLY A 84 -10.29 23.99 -4.14
C GLY A 84 -8.94 23.42 -4.60
N ILE A 85 -8.80 22.10 -4.70
CA ILE A 85 -7.64 21.43 -5.27
C ILE A 85 -7.93 21.11 -6.72
N VAL A 86 -7.08 21.61 -7.64
CA VAL A 86 -7.16 21.30 -9.07
C VAL A 86 -6.23 20.14 -9.36
N ARG A 87 -6.75 19.11 -10.02
CA ARG A 87 -5.99 17.93 -10.44
C ARG A 87 -6.21 17.67 -11.93
N ASP A 88 -5.15 17.26 -12.60
CA ASP A 88 -5.21 16.77 -13.97
C ASP A 88 -5.54 15.28 -13.97
N ILE A 89 -6.79 14.96 -14.36
CA ILE A 89 -7.24 13.57 -14.43
C ILE A 89 -7.03 13.07 -15.85
N PRO A 90 -6.22 12.01 -16.09
CA PRO A 90 -5.99 11.48 -17.42
C PRO A 90 -7.24 10.85 -18.01
N TYR A 91 -7.39 10.98 -19.32
CA TYR A 91 -8.39 10.21 -20.05
C TYR A 91 -7.87 8.80 -20.31
N LEU A 92 -8.39 7.80 -19.60
CA LEU A 92 -8.09 6.39 -19.88
C LEU A 92 -8.85 5.85 -21.10
N CYS A 93 -9.94 6.52 -21.51
CA CYS A 93 -10.62 6.26 -22.76
C CYS A 93 -10.98 7.58 -23.43
N TYR A 94 -10.50 7.80 -24.66
CA TYR A 94 -10.64 9.09 -25.31
C TYR A 94 -10.98 8.99 -26.80
N ASN A 95 -11.89 9.84 -27.26
CA ASN A 95 -12.10 10.14 -28.67
C ASN A 95 -12.49 11.62 -28.82
N VAL A 96 -11.83 12.33 -29.73
CA VAL A 96 -12.15 13.72 -30.04
C VAL A 96 -13.43 13.85 -30.86
N GLU A 97 -13.76 12.82 -31.65
CA GLU A 97 -14.92 12.81 -32.51
C GLU A 97 -16.20 12.49 -31.74
N ASP A 98 -17.22 13.33 -31.94
CA ASP A 98 -18.54 13.08 -31.36
C ASP A 98 -19.20 11.83 -31.96
N TYR A 99 -20.13 11.21 -31.23
CA TYR A 99 -20.89 10.00 -31.61
C TYR A 99 -20.03 8.74 -31.78
N LYS A 100 -18.72 8.78 -31.57
CA LYS A 100 -17.85 7.61 -31.69
C LYS A 100 -17.44 7.08 -30.33
N PRO A 101 -17.31 5.75 -30.21
CA PRO A 101 -16.72 5.15 -29.01
C PRO A 101 -15.32 5.68 -28.75
N CYS A 102 -14.92 5.72 -27.49
CA CYS A 102 -13.56 6.08 -27.12
C CYS A 102 -12.58 4.92 -27.36
N VAL A 103 -11.32 5.26 -27.44
CA VAL A 103 -10.21 4.31 -27.55
C VAL A 103 -9.52 4.24 -26.19
N ASN A 104 -9.32 3.02 -25.68
CA ASN A 104 -8.55 2.82 -24.44
C ASN A 104 -7.11 3.32 -24.62
N GLN A 105 -6.68 4.20 -23.74
CA GLN A 105 -5.35 4.84 -23.75
C GLN A 105 -4.33 4.09 -22.91
N GLU A 106 -4.78 3.28 -21.94
CA GLU A 106 -3.91 2.47 -21.07
C GLU A 106 -4.46 1.04 -20.97
N ILE A 107 -3.82 0.14 -21.70
CA ILE A 107 -4.28 -1.26 -21.80
C ILE A 107 -3.87 -2.06 -20.57
N ASP A 108 -2.68 -1.78 -20.02
CA ASP A 108 -2.13 -2.44 -18.84
C ASP A 108 -2.08 -1.50 -17.64
N LEU A 109 -3.26 -1.17 -17.13
CA LEU A 109 -3.40 -0.23 -16.02
C LEU A 109 -2.72 -0.72 -14.74
N ILE A 110 -2.73 -2.04 -14.50
CA ILE A 110 -2.09 -2.65 -13.33
C ILE A 110 -0.57 -2.54 -13.45
N GLY A 111 0.00 -3.01 -14.56
CA GLY A 111 1.44 -2.93 -14.78
C GLY A 111 1.96 -1.48 -14.85
N ASN A 112 1.13 -0.53 -15.34
CA ASN A 112 1.46 0.88 -15.25
C ASN A 112 1.52 1.35 -13.80
N PHE A 113 0.56 0.99 -12.98
CA PHE A 113 0.52 1.38 -11.58
C PHE A 113 1.71 0.82 -10.78
N GLU A 114 2.08 -0.44 -11.02
CA GLU A 114 3.30 -1.08 -10.48
C GLU A 114 4.56 -0.33 -10.87
N LYS A 115 4.65 0.06 -12.13
CA LYS A 115 5.77 0.85 -12.67
C LYS A 115 5.87 2.22 -12.02
N GLU A 116 4.75 2.91 -11.81
CA GLU A 116 4.73 4.23 -11.17
C GLU A 116 5.14 4.15 -9.69
N ILE A 117 4.70 3.11 -8.95
CA ILE A 117 5.20 2.83 -7.59
C ILE A 117 6.72 2.64 -7.63
N LYS A 118 7.22 1.85 -8.58
CA LYS A 118 8.66 1.59 -8.71
C LYS A 118 9.45 2.85 -9.02
N LEU A 119 8.94 3.72 -9.91
CA LEU A 119 9.55 5.01 -10.23
C LEU A 119 9.63 5.94 -9.01
N TYR A 120 8.56 5.98 -8.20
CA TYR A 120 8.55 6.74 -6.95
C TYR A 120 9.60 6.21 -5.95
N LEU A 121 9.64 4.90 -5.73
CA LEU A 121 10.60 4.27 -4.82
C LEU A 121 12.06 4.42 -5.29
N ASP A 122 12.27 4.54 -6.59
CA ASP A 122 13.59 4.81 -7.19
C ASP A 122 14.02 6.28 -7.12
N GLY A 123 13.09 7.21 -6.78
CA GLY A 123 13.31 8.65 -6.82
C GLY A 123 13.31 9.18 -8.26
N GLU A 124 12.40 10.10 -8.59
CA GLU A 124 12.30 10.66 -9.96
C GLU A 124 13.47 11.57 -10.36
N ASN A 125 14.18 12.15 -9.39
CA ASN A 125 15.24 13.11 -9.63
C ASN A 125 16.59 12.60 -9.12
N GLU A 126 17.67 12.89 -9.87
CA GLU A 126 19.07 12.56 -9.51
C GLU A 126 19.50 13.13 -8.12
N ASN A 127 18.72 14.06 -7.55
CA ASN A 127 18.99 14.71 -6.28
C ASN A 127 18.16 14.17 -5.11
N GLU A 128 17.21 13.26 -5.36
CA GLU A 128 16.41 12.62 -4.31
C GLU A 128 17.07 11.30 -3.91
N GLU A 129 17.24 11.10 -2.62
CA GLU A 129 17.74 9.83 -2.11
C GLU A 129 16.69 8.76 -2.40
N LYS A 130 17.08 7.72 -3.14
CA LYS A 130 16.19 6.60 -3.47
C LYS A 130 15.63 6.01 -2.17
N ILE A 131 14.31 5.92 -2.06
CA ILE A 131 13.62 5.43 -0.85
C ILE A 131 14.12 4.04 -0.47
N VAL A 132 14.23 3.14 -1.45
CA VAL A 132 14.76 1.79 -1.25
C VAL A 132 16.16 1.84 -0.63
N LYS A 133 17.03 2.69 -1.15
CA LYS A 133 18.39 2.86 -0.66
C LYS A 133 18.42 3.46 0.73
N GLY A 134 17.52 4.41 1.03
CA GLY A 134 17.34 5.00 2.35
C GLY A 134 16.93 3.96 3.38
N CYS A 135 15.98 3.07 3.07
CA CYS A 135 15.55 1.97 3.92
C CYS A 135 16.69 0.97 4.19
N LEU A 136 17.46 0.60 3.16
CA LEU A 136 18.60 -0.30 3.30
C LEU A 136 19.73 0.31 4.11
N ASN A 137 20.06 1.58 3.91
CA ASN A 137 21.06 2.31 4.71
C ASN A 137 20.63 2.44 6.18
N SER A 138 19.35 2.64 6.43
CA SER A 138 18.80 2.72 7.78
C SER A 138 18.82 1.36 8.49
N LEU A 139 18.58 0.28 7.74
CA LEU A 139 18.73 -1.09 8.22
C LEU A 139 20.20 -1.36 8.59
N ASP A 140 21.13 -1.05 7.70
CA ASP A 140 22.58 -1.17 7.88
C ASP A 140 23.01 -0.48 9.20
N LYS A 141 22.73 0.80 9.33
CA LYS A 141 23.04 1.57 10.54
C LYS A 141 22.42 0.98 11.81
N SER A 142 21.20 0.46 11.72
CA SER A 142 20.54 -0.17 12.87
C SER A 142 21.28 -1.39 13.39
N TYR A 143 21.88 -2.18 12.50
CA TYR A 143 22.69 -3.35 12.86
C TYR A 143 24.11 -2.98 13.29
N GLU A 144 24.72 -1.96 12.65
CA GLU A 144 26.02 -1.42 13.10
C GLU A 144 25.95 -0.93 14.56
N ASP A 145 24.86 -0.21 14.92
CA ASP A 145 24.63 0.25 16.30
C ASP A 145 24.52 -0.92 17.31
N GLU A 146 24.13 -2.10 16.85
CA GLU A 146 24.10 -3.36 17.64
C GLU A 146 25.44 -4.11 17.62
N GLY A 147 26.43 -3.61 16.90
CA GLY A 147 27.79 -4.16 16.80
C GLY A 147 27.94 -5.30 15.82
N TYR A 148 27.08 -5.34 14.79
CA TYR A 148 27.25 -6.20 13.62
C TYR A 148 28.03 -5.45 12.52
N ASP A 149 28.83 -6.19 11.76
CA ASP A 149 29.38 -5.75 10.49
C ASP A 149 28.49 -6.31 9.37
N ILE A 150 28.00 -5.41 8.50
CA ILE A 150 27.01 -5.74 7.48
C ILE A 150 27.60 -5.59 6.10
N SER A 151 27.21 -6.52 5.24
CA SER A 151 27.42 -6.42 3.79
C SER A 151 26.09 -6.68 3.08
N ILE A 152 25.62 -5.68 2.34
CA ILE A 152 24.40 -5.76 1.53
C ILE A 152 24.81 -5.84 0.06
N LYS A 153 24.40 -6.93 -0.62
CA LYS A 153 24.51 -7.06 -2.05
C LYS A 153 23.16 -6.72 -2.67
N ASP A 154 23.13 -5.68 -3.47
CA ASP A 154 21.92 -5.17 -4.13
C ASP A 154 21.82 -5.79 -5.55
N ASP A 155 20.83 -6.65 -5.76
CA ASP A 155 20.49 -7.23 -7.06
C ASP A 155 19.14 -6.68 -7.61
N GLY A 156 18.64 -5.56 -7.01
CA GLY A 156 17.40 -4.88 -7.41
C GLY A 156 16.15 -5.39 -6.70
N TYR A 157 15.01 -4.93 -7.17
CA TYR A 157 13.71 -5.32 -6.61
C TYR A 157 12.60 -5.26 -7.64
N ASP A 158 11.50 -5.96 -7.38
CA ASP A 158 10.27 -5.92 -8.16
C ASP A 158 9.09 -5.48 -7.29
N VAL A 159 8.09 -4.88 -7.93
CA VAL A 159 6.84 -4.46 -7.30
C VAL A 159 5.69 -5.17 -8.02
N ASP A 160 4.85 -5.88 -7.28
CA ASP A 160 3.65 -6.56 -7.79
C ASP A 160 2.42 -6.07 -7.02
N LEU A 161 1.38 -5.69 -7.72
CA LEU A 161 0.05 -5.51 -7.15
C LEU A 161 -0.68 -6.86 -7.07
N ARG A 162 -1.19 -7.16 -5.87
CA ARG A 162 -1.95 -8.38 -5.60
C ARG A 162 -3.30 -8.06 -4.98
N VAL A 163 -4.19 -9.05 -4.95
CA VAL A 163 -5.58 -8.90 -4.51
C VAL A 163 -5.73 -8.13 -3.19
N ASP A 164 -4.86 -8.35 -2.23
CA ASP A 164 -4.97 -7.72 -0.91
C ASP A 164 -3.85 -6.72 -0.59
N GLY A 165 -2.93 -6.44 -1.54
CA GLY A 165 -1.81 -5.56 -1.24
C GLY A 165 -0.77 -5.37 -2.33
N VAL A 166 0.20 -4.54 -2.01
CA VAL A 166 1.42 -4.31 -2.77
C VAL A 166 2.51 -5.21 -2.21
N MET A 167 3.14 -6.00 -3.06
CA MET A 167 4.27 -6.86 -2.72
C MET A 167 5.55 -6.27 -3.30
N ILE A 168 6.57 -6.07 -2.48
CA ILE A 168 7.91 -5.67 -2.90
C ILE A 168 8.85 -6.84 -2.66
N PHE A 169 9.44 -7.35 -3.74
CA PHE A 169 10.42 -8.42 -3.72
C PHE A 169 11.82 -7.84 -3.81
N LEU A 170 12.51 -7.75 -2.69
CA LEU A 170 13.88 -7.25 -2.62
C LEU A 170 14.86 -8.40 -2.88
N LYS A 171 15.55 -8.38 -4.01
CA LYS A 171 16.58 -9.34 -4.39
C LYS A 171 17.93 -8.92 -3.78
N HIS A 172 18.00 -8.98 -2.45
CA HIS A 172 19.16 -8.52 -1.70
C HIS A 172 19.74 -9.68 -0.88
N GLU A 173 21.06 -9.80 -0.84
CA GLU A 173 21.77 -10.70 0.04
C GLU A 173 22.38 -9.90 1.19
N LEU A 174 21.94 -10.19 2.42
CA LEU A 174 22.39 -9.58 3.64
C LEU A 174 23.32 -10.53 4.38
N SER A 175 24.57 -10.13 4.62
CA SER A 175 25.53 -10.87 5.44
C SER A 175 25.81 -10.08 6.72
N LEU A 176 25.47 -10.66 7.87
CA LEU A 176 25.64 -10.11 9.19
C LEU A 176 26.81 -10.82 9.88
N THR A 177 27.83 -10.10 10.31
CA THR A 177 28.99 -10.66 10.99
C THR A 177 29.15 -10.06 12.39
N LYS A 178 29.23 -10.89 13.42
CA LYS A 178 29.54 -10.47 14.79
C LYS A 178 30.54 -11.42 15.44
N GLY A 179 31.77 -10.98 15.56
CA GLY A 179 32.87 -11.85 16.01
C GLY A 179 33.15 -12.97 15.01
N GLU A 180 32.97 -14.23 15.45
CA GLU A 180 33.15 -15.42 14.59
C GLU A 180 31.82 -15.90 13.95
N GLU A 181 30.68 -15.30 14.32
CA GLU A 181 29.37 -15.69 13.83
C GLU A 181 29.02 -14.93 12.55
N ILE A 182 28.64 -15.67 11.51
CA ILE A 182 28.17 -15.11 10.22
C ILE A 182 26.78 -15.64 9.97
N ARG A 183 25.80 -14.73 9.80
CA ARG A 183 24.44 -15.01 9.40
C ARG A 183 24.19 -14.43 8.00
N ARG A 184 23.52 -15.19 7.14
CA ARG A 184 23.15 -14.73 5.80
C ARG A 184 21.65 -14.86 5.63
N GLU A 185 21.06 -13.81 5.08
CA GLU A 185 19.65 -13.74 4.72
C GLU A 185 19.55 -13.19 3.31
N ALA A 186 18.61 -13.67 2.52
CA ALA A 186 18.44 -13.26 1.14
C ALA A 186 16.95 -13.27 0.78
N ASP A 187 16.61 -12.48 -0.24
CA ASP A 187 15.29 -12.40 -0.86
C ASP A 187 14.18 -12.03 0.15
N PHE A 188 14.09 -10.74 0.47
CA PHE A 188 13.08 -10.24 1.39
C PHE A 188 11.78 -9.92 0.68
N GLU A 189 10.67 -10.32 1.27
CA GLU A 189 9.33 -10.01 0.81
C GLU A 189 8.67 -9.02 1.76
N VAL A 190 8.31 -7.84 1.24
CA VAL A 190 7.58 -6.81 1.98
C VAL A 190 6.16 -6.76 1.44
N TYR A 191 5.18 -6.97 2.32
CA TYR A 191 3.77 -6.95 1.97
C TYR A 191 3.06 -5.77 2.64
N ILE A 192 2.46 -4.89 1.83
CA ILE A 192 1.74 -3.71 2.29
C ILE A 192 0.28 -3.82 1.87
N LYS A 193 -0.61 -3.72 2.85
CA LYS A 193 -2.05 -3.87 2.64
C LYS A 193 -2.60 -2.76 1.75
N SER A 194 -3.31 -3.13 0.67
CA SER A 194 -3.99 -2.19 -0.23
C SER A 194 -5.06 -2.93 -1.03
N LYS A 195 -6.15 -2.26 -1.36
CA LYS A 195 -7.22 -2.75 -2.23
C LYS A 195 -7.11 -2.21 -3.66
N MET A 196 -6.02 -1.54 -3.97
CA MET A 196 -5.84 -0.88 -5.26
C MET A 196 -5.91 -1.85 -6.43
N TYR A 197 -5.37 -3.06 -6.31
CA TYR A 197 -5.50 -4.07 -7.36
C TYR A 197 -6.96 -4.33 -7.78
N GLU A 198 -7.84 -4.54 -6.80
CA GLU A 198 -9.26 -4.80 -7.02
C GLU A 198 -9.94 -3.57 -7.64
N ILE A 199 -9.61 -2.37 -7.17
CA ILE A 199 -10.13 -1.10 -7.71
C ILE A 199 -9.71 -0.91 -9.18
N LEU A 200 -8.45 -1.22 -9.52
CA LEU A 200 -7.94 -1.11 -10.88
C LEU A 200 -8.59 -2.11 -11.84
N LEU A 201 -8.94 -3.32 -11.37
CA LEU A 201 -9.73 -4.27 -12.17
C LEU A 201 -11.09 -3.71 -12.54
N VAL A 202 -11.79 -3.07 -11.59
CA VAL A 202 -13.08 -2.40 -11.84
C VAL A 202 -12.90 -1.24 -12.82
N ALA A 203 -11.83 -0.46 -12.69
CA ALA A 203 -11.51 0.63 -13.61
C ALA A 203 -11.25 0.12 -15.04
N GLN A 204 -10.49 -0.96 -15.21
CA GLN A 204 -10.26 -1.60 -16.50
C GLN A 204 -11.58 -2.09 -17.13
N GLU A 205 -12.47 -2.68 -16.33
CA GLU A 205 -13.77 -3.10 -16.82
C GLU A 205 -14.62 -1.90 -17.27
N ALA A 206 -14.67 -0.83 -16.48
CA ALA A 206 -15.38 0.40 -16.83
C ALA A 206 -14.86 0.99 -18.15
N VAL A 207 -13.55 1.15 -18.30
CA VAL A 207 -12.90 1.61 -19.53
C VAL A 207 -13.25 0.71 -20.73
N SER A 208 -13.21 -0.61 -20.54
CA SER A 208 -13.53 -1.56 -21.59
C SER A 208 -15.01 -1.47 -22.04
N LYS A 209 -15.95 -1.29 -21.10
CA LYS A 209 -17.38 -1.13 -21.40
C LYS A 209 -17.66 0.19 -22.10
N GLU A 210 -17.06 1.28 -21.66
CA GLU A 210 -17.18 2.58 -22.33
C GLU A 210 -16.61 2.55 -23.76
N ALA A 211 -15.48 1.88 -23.97
CA ALA A 211 -14.91 1.71 -25.30
C ALA A 211 -15.75 0.85 -26.24
N GLN A 212 -16.50 -0.11 -25.72
CA GLN A 212 -17.31 -1.04 -26.53
C GLN A 212 -18.75 -0.59 -26.72
N PHE A 213 -19.36 -0.07 -25.66
CA PHE A 213 -20.81 0.16 -25.58
C PHE A 213 -21.18 1.60 -25.29
N CYS A 214 -20.20 2.48 -25.06
CA CYS A 214 -20.42 3.88 -24.65
C CYS A 214 -21.20 4.01 -23.33
N ASP A 215 -21.22 2.95 -22.54
CA ASP A 215 -21.89 2.93 -21.24
C ASP A 215 -21.31 1.83 -20.35
N PHE A 216 -21.12 2.19 -19.08
CA PHE A 216 -20.82 1.25 -18.03
C PHE A 216 -21.95 1.28 -17.00
N ASP A 217 -22.66 0.15 -16.84
CA ASP A 217 -23.74 0.00 -15.86
C ASP A 217 -23.15 -0.07 -14.44
N TYR A 218 -22.69 1.07 -13.93
CA TYR A 218 -22.09 1.19 -12.62
C TYR A 218 -23.07 0.90 -11.47
N LEU A 219 -24.38 1.16 -11.67
CA LEU A 219 -25.41 0.86 -10.67
C LEU A 219 -25.63 -0.65 -10.54
N GLY A 220 -25.70 -1.35 -11.67
CA GLY A 220 -25.76 -2.81 -11.70
C GLY A 220 -24.50 -3.44 -11.10
N TYR A 221 -23.33 -2.86 -11.40
CA TYR A 221 -22.06 -3.31 -10.85
C TYR A 221 -22.03 -3.20 -9.30
N MET A 222 -22.35 -2.04 -8.75
CA MET A 222 -22.40 -1.83 -7.28
C MET A 222 -23.42 -2.73 -6.57
N LYS A 223 -24.47 -3.16 -7.28
CA LYS A 223 -25.45 -4.09 -6.72
C LYS A 223 -24.91 -5.53 -6.62
N LEU A 224 -24.01 -5.92 -7.53
CA LEU A 224 -23.37 -7.23 -7.55
C LEU A 224 -22.14 -7.26 -6.64
N TYR A 225 -21.42 -6.14 -6.54
CA TYR A 225 -20.18 -5.96 -5.79
C TYR A 225 -20.32 -4.78 -4.82
N PRO A 226 -21.02 -5.00 -3.69
CA PRO A 226 -21.38 -3.93 -2.75
C PRO A 226 -20.19 -3.35 -1.97
N GLU A 227 -19.02 -3.97 -2.05
CA GLU A 227 -17.76 -3.46 -1.51
C GLU A 227 -17.23 -2.24 -2.26
N PHE A 228 -17.71 -1.99 -3.49
CA PHE A 228 -17.34 -0.81 -4.28
C PHE A 228 -18.42 0.25 -4.28
N LYS A 229 -17.99 1.50 -4.19
CA LYS A 229 -18.77 2.70 -4.50
C LYS A 229 -18.23 3.30 -5.79
N ILE A 230 -19.10 3.49 -6.78
CA ILE A 230 -18.73 4.07 -8.08
C ILE A 230 -19.53 5.35 -8.29
N ASP A 231 -18.83 6.48 -8.33
CA ASP A 231 -19.38 7.78 -8.66
C ASP A 231 -19.12 8.07 -10.15
N LYS A 232 -20.17 8.48 -10.89
CA LYS A 232 -20.13 8.86 -12.31
C LYS A 232 -20.56 10.31 -12.42
N PHE A 233 -19.63 11.18 -12.78
CA PHE A 233 -19.88 12.62 -12.98
C PHE A 233 -19.73 12.99 -14.45
N THR A 234 -20.79 13.53 -15.07
CA THR A 234 -20.77 13.97 -16.46
C THR A 234 -20.56 15.48 -16.53
N THR A 235 -19.60 15.91 -17.33
CA THR A 235 -19.23 17.31 -17.53
C THR A 235 -20.01 17.95 -18.69
N GLN A 236 -19.89 19.26 -18.85
CA GLN A 236 -20.61 20.00 -19.91
C GLN A 236 -20.14 19.65 -21.32
N ASP A 237 -18.88 19.24 -21.49
CA ASP A 237 -18.31 18.81 -22.78
C ASP A 237 -18.59 17.34 -23.11
N GLY A 238 -19.38 16.66 -22.28
CA GLY A 238 -19.76 15.26 -22.43
C GLY A 238 -18.70 14.28 -21.90
N SER A 239 -17.63 14.76 -21.28
CA SER A 239 -16.68 13.89 -20.58
C SER A 239 -17.31 13.32 -19.32
N ILE A 240 -16.87 12.14 -18.92
CA ILE A 240 -17.32 11.42 -17.73
C ILE A 240 -16.12 11.21 -16.82
N ILE A 241 -16.27 11.59 -15.55
CA ILE A 241 -15.30 11.32 -14.51
C ILE A 241 -15.84 10.15 -13.67
N TYR A 242 -15.10 9.08 -13.63
CA TYR A 242 -15.34 7.95 -12.75
C TYR A 242 -14.47 8.06 -11.50
N THR A 243 -15.05 7.81 -10.34
CA THR A 243 -14.33 7.59 -9.08
C THR A 243 -14.81 6.27 -8.49
N ILE A 244 -13.92 5.32 -8.38
CA ILE A 244 -14.17 3.98 -7.85
C ILE A 244 -13.51 3.90 -6.49
N THR A 245 -14.29 3.69 -5.43
CA THR A 245 -13.83 3.62 -4.04
C THR A 245 -14.11 2.23 -3.49
N HIS A 246 -13.14 1.63 -2.82
CA HIS A 246 -13.36 0.42 -2.02
C HIS A 246 -13.78 0.82 -0.61
N LEU A 247 -14.96 0.38 -0.15
CA LEU A 247 -15.58 0.90 1.07
C LEU A 247 -14.84 0.54 2.36
N ASP A 248 -14.14 -0.60 2.40
CA ASP A 248 -13.45 -1.03 3.62
C ASP A 248 -12.09 -0.34 3.82
N SER A 249 -11.38 0.02 2.73
CA SER A 249 -10.07 0.66 2.79
C SER A 249 -10.12 2.17 2.57
N GLU A 250 -11.24 2.68 2.04
CA GLU A 250 -11.43 4.06 1.59
C GLU A 250 -10.47 4.48 0.45
N GLU A 251 -9.64 3.57 -0.05
CA GLU A 251 -8.82 3.79 -1.23
C GLU A 251 -9.71 4.00 -2.45
N PHE A 252 -9.29 4.87 -3.35
CA PHE A 252 -10.05 5.14 -4.57
C PHE A 252 -9.15 5.40 -5.78
N PHE A 253 -9.74 5.17 -6.95
CA PHE A 253 -9.11 5.45 -8.23
C PHE A 253 -10.03 6.34 -9.07
N ARG A 254 -9.47 7.37 -9.71
CA ARG A 254 -10.22 8.35 -10.49
C ARG A 254 -9.63 8.51 -11.89
N PHE A 255 -10.48 8.52 -12.89
CA PHE A 255 -10.07 8.69 -14.29
C PHE A 255 -11.18 9.35 -15.12
N ALA A 256 -10.80 9.89 -16.28
CA ALA A 256 -11.72 10.48 -17.22
C ALA A 256 -11.97 9.57 -18.43
N VAL A 257 -13.17 9.68 -18.99
CA VAL A 257 -13.60 9.05 -20.24
C VAL A 257 -14.27 10.09 -21.14
N ARG A 258 -13.95 10.11 -22.42
CA ARG A 258 -14.67 10.88 -23.42
C ARG A 258 -14.92 10.02 -24.66
N GLY A 259 -16.15 9.60 -24.82
CA GLY A 259 -16.62 8.82 -25.98
C GLY A 259 -18.11 9.00 -26.18
N CYS A 260 -18.58 8.77 -27.40
CA CYS A 260 -19.99 8.83 -27.77
C CYS A 260 -20.71 10.13 -27.32
N VAL A 261 -20.01 11.24 -27.36
CA VAL A 261 -20.54 12.54 -26.95
C VAL A 261 -21.66 12.97 -27.88
N PHE A 262 -22.80 13.40 -27.31
CA PHE A 262 -23.91 13.99 -28.04
C PHE A 262 -23.90 15.51 -27.77
N PRO A 263 -23.51 16.35 -28.77
CA PRO A 263 -23.51 17.78 -28.58
C PRO A 263 -24.90 18.31 -28.21
N PRO A 264 -24.98 19.29 -27.29
CA PRO A 264 -26.27 19.89 -26.94
C PRO A 264 -26.85 20.63 -28.16
N GLY A 265 -28.13 20.34 -28.48
CA GLY A 265 -28.90 21.09 -29.51
C GLY A 265 -29.19 20.35 -30.79
N ILE A 266 -29.08 19.04 -30.82
CA ILE A 266 -29.59 18.20 -31.89
C ILE A 266 -30.87 17.52 -31.46
#